data_63b143ef9cbfebf94473e364408a1c87
#
_entry.id   63b143ef9cbfebf94473e364408a1c87
#
_cell.length_a   1.000
_cell.length_b   1.000
_cell.length_c   1.000
_cell.angle_alpha   90.00
_cell.angle_beta   90.00
_cell.angle_gamma   90.00
#
_symmetry.space_group_name_H-M   'P 1'
#
loop_
_entity.id
_entity.type
_entity.pdbx_description
1 polymer ?
#
loop_
_entity_poly.entity_id
_entity_poly.type
_entity_poly.pdbx_seq_one_letter_code
_entity_poly.pdbx_strand_id
1 'polypeptide(L)'
;MKRIDALNLAYPFAGSRMLRDMLNREGFEVGRRHVGTLMQRMGIEALYRKPNTSKKHLTHKIYPYLLRELTIDRANQVWATDITYIPMACGWVYLCAIVDWASRRVLSHRVSISMDTSFCLEALEEAFAKYGQPEIFNTDQGSQFTSDDFTGALKARGVAISMDGKGAWRDNVFVERLWRSIKYEEVYLHAYDSVKDAKTGLTRYINFYNTERPHSSLDKKTPDEFYFATLPAIKQAA
;
A
#
# COMPACT_ATOMS: atom_id res chain seq x y z
N MET A 1 -29.69 9.16 -28.30
CA MET A 1 -29.34 8.29 -27.16
C MET A 1 -28.81 6.93 -27.62
N LYS A 2 -29.59 6.08 -28.33
CA LYS A 2 -29.11 4.73 -28.79
C LYS A 2 -27.75 4.77 -29.50
N ARG A 3 -27.52 5.78 -30.37
CA ARG A 3 -26.24 5.87 -31.11
C ARG A 3 -25.09 6.32 -30.21
N ILE A 4 -25.34 7.21 -29.22
CA ILE A 4 -24.33 7.59 -28.21
C ILE A 4 -23.92 6.37 -27.40
N ASP A 5 -24.88 5.52 -27.01
CA ASP A 5 -24.63 4.29 -26.27
C ASP A 5 -23.74 3.33 -27.04
N ALA A 6 -24.06 3.07 -28.31
CA ALA A 6 -23.25 2.21 -29.18
C ALA A 6 -21.82 2.75 -29.39
N LEU A 7 -21.67 4.09 -29.56
CA LEU A 7 -20.36 4.70 -29.68
C LEU A 7 -19.56 4.67 -28.36
N ASN A 8 -20.23 4.81 -27.21
CA ASN A 8 -19.57 4.71 -25.92
C ASN A 8 -19.12 3.26 -25.60
N LEU A 9 -19.89 2.25 -25.99
CA LEU A 9 -19.49 0.85 -25.88
C LEU A 9 -18.26 0.54 -26.76
N ALA A 10 -18.21 1.07 -27.98
CA ALA A 10 -17.11 0.89 -28.91
C ALA A 10 -15.86 1.71 -28.54
N TYR A 11 -16.06 2.91 -28.00
CA TYR A 11 -15.02 3.88 -27.67
C TYR A 11 -15.22 4.50 -26.28
N PRO A 12 -15.00 3.75 -25.19
CA PRO A 12 -15.32 4.19 -23.83
C PRO A 12 -14.57 5.46 -23.39
N PHE A 13 -13.46 5.77 -24.04
CA PHE A 13 -12.65 6.98 -23.81
C PHE A 13 -13.20 8.23 -24.51
N ALA A 14 -14.21 8.09 -25.39
CA ALA A 14 -14.75 9.21 -26.15
C ALA A 14 -15.61 10.13 -25.30
N GLY A 15 -15.14 11.35 -25.04
CA GLY A 15 -15.90 12.39 -24.36
C GLY A 15 -16.87 13.13 -25.30
N SER A 16 -17.66 14.06 -24.75
CA SER A 16 -18.70 14.80 -25.46
C SER A 16 -18.24 15.53 -26.73
N ARG A 17 -16.97 15.95 -26.82
CA ARG A 17 -16.41 16.54 -28.05
C ARG A 17 -16.24 15.50 -29.15
N MET A 18 -15.59 14.39 -28.83
CA MET A 18 -15.32 13.32 -29.77
C MET A 18 -16.62 12.63 -30.24
N LEU A 19 -17.53 12.37 -29.32
CA LEU A 19 -18.85 11.81 -29.65
C LEU A 19 -19.67 12.75 -30.53
N ARG A 20 -19.63 14.07 -30.32
CA ARG A 20 -20.23 15.05 -31.23
C ARG A 20 -19.66 14.93 -32.65
N ASP A 21 -18.34 14.89 -32.78
CA ASP A 21 -17.67 14.83 -34.08
C ASP A 21 -17.98 13.51 -34.80
N MET A 22 -18.03 12.39 -34.07
CA MET A 22 -18.45 11.09 -34.60
C MET A 22 -19.90 11.11 -35.10
N LEU A 23 -20.82 11.64 -34.29
CA LEU A 23 -22.23 11.76 -34.67
C LEU A 23 -22.43 12.65 -35.90
N ASN A 24 -21.72 13.79 -35.97
CA ASN A 24 -21.83 14.69 -37.12
C ASN A 24 -21.29 14.04 -38.40
N ARG A 25 -20.26 13.20 -38.32
CA ARG A 25 -19.79 12.39 -39.46
C ARG A 25 -20.80 11.35 -39.92
N GLU A 26 -21.66 10.90 -39.03
CA GLU A 26 -22.77 9.99 -39.33
C GLU A 26 -24.04 10.73 -39.80
N GLY A 27 -23.99 12.07 -39.96
CA GLY A 27 -25.12 12.87 -40.45
C GLY A 27 -26.04 13.41 -39.37
N PHE A 28 -25.69 13.27 -38.07
CA PHE A 28 -26.45 13.87 -36.99
C PHE A 28 -25.97 15.29 -36.71
N GLU A 29 -26.76 16.31 -36.98
CA GLU A 29 -26.43 17.70 -36.62
C GLU A 29 -26.62 17.96 -35.13
N VAL A 30 -25.58 17.70 -34.31
CA VAL A 30 -25.66 17.85 -32.85
C VAL A 30 -24.53 18.72 -32.32
N GLY A 31 -24.85 19.56 -31.34
CA GLY A 31 -23.85 20.38 -30.63
C GLY A 31 -23.24 19.66 -29.42
N ARG A 32 -22.03 20.07 -29.02
CA ARG A 32 -21.32 19.51 -27.86
C ARG A 32 -22.13 19.53 -26.56
N ARG A 33 -22.81 20.66 -26.28
CA ARG A 33 -23.62 20.81 -25.06
C ARG A 33 -24.77 19.81 -25.04
N HIS A 34 -25.44 19.62 -26.16
CA HIS A 34 -26.53 18.66 -26.30
C HIS A 34 -26.03 17.22 -26.06
N VAL A 35 -24.90 16.82 -26.68
CA VAL A 35 -24.28 15.51 -26.45
C VAL A 35 -23.89 15.34 -24.97
N GLY A 36 -23.29 16.34 -24.32
CA GLY A 36 -22.96 16.32 -22.91
C GLY A 36 -24.19 16.11 -22.00
N THR A 37 -25.30 16.81 -22.29
CA THR A 37 -26.56 16.63 -21.55
C THR A 37 -27.13 15.22 -21.73
N LEU A 38 -27.06 14.67 -22.94
CA LEU A 38 -27.51 13.30 -23.20
C LEU A 38 -26.64 12.27 -22.46
N MET A 39 -25.31 12.45 -22.46
CA MET A 39 -24.39 11.60 -21.69
C MET A 39 -24.74 11.61 -20.21
N GLN A 40 -24.96 12.79 -19.61
CA GLN A 40 -25.38 12.92 -18.20
C GLN A 40 -26.70 12.19 -17.91
N ARG A 41 -27.72 12.36 -18.77
CA ARG A 41 -29.01 11.67 -18.63
C ARG A 41 -28.91 10.14 -18.74
N MET A 42 -27.90 9.65 -19.46
CA MET A 42 -27.64 8.23 -19.66
C MET A 42 -26.68 7.66 -18.61
N GLY A 43 -26.12 8.49 -17.72
CA GLY A 43 -25.08 8.07 -16.76
C GLY A 43 -23.76 7.67 -17.42
N ILE A 44 -23.48 8.19 -18.63
CA ILE A 44 -22.29 7.85 -19.42
C ILE A 44 -21.19 8.89 -19.17
N GLU A 45 -20.03 8.42 -18.79
CA GLU A 45 -18.78 9.22 -18.69
C GLU A 45 -17.68 8.61 -19.53
N ALA A 46 -16.83 9.45 -20.12
CA ALA A 46 -15.62 8.98 -20.80
C ALA A 46 -14.63 8.38 -19.80
N LEU A 47 -14.06 7.23 -20.14
CA LEU A 47 -12.95 6.67 -19.36
C LEU A 47 -11.70 7.52 -19.56
N TYR A 48 -11.27 8.20 -18.51
CA TYR A 48 -10.01 8.93 -18.48
C TYR A 48 -9.40 8.83 -17.07
N ARG A 49 -8.10 9.06 -17.01
CA ARG A 49 -7.42 9.11 -15.71
C ARG A 49 -7.98 10.29 -14.91
N LYS A 50 -8.76 9.98 -13.87
CA LYS A 50 -9.27 11.02 -12.96
C LYS A 50 -8.11 11.78 -12.32
N PRO A 51 -8.24 13.09 -12.06
CA PRO A 51 -7.26 13.84 -11.28
C PRO A 51 -7.02 13.14 -9.94
N ASN A 52 -5.78 13.17 -9.46
CA ASN A 52 -5.46 12.62 -8.16
C ASN A 52 -6.29 13.36 -7.08
N THR A 53 -7.21 12.66 -6.45
CA THR A 53 -8.08 13.21 -5.40
C THR A 53 -7.41 13.17 -4.03
N SER A 54 -6.26 12.52 -3.89
CA SER A 54 -5.45 12.51 -2.67
C SER A 54 -4.79 13.88 -2.49
N LYS A 55 -5.56 14.88 -2.12
CA LYS A 55 -5.03 16.18 -1.67
C LYS A 55 -4.44 15.96 -0.28
N LYS A 56 -3.13 16.26 -0.12
CA LYS A 56 -2.51 16.29 1.21
C LYS A 56 -3.31 17.24 2.10
N HIS A 57 -3.68 16.77 3.28
CA HIS A 57 -4.25 17.66 4.29
C HIS A 57 -3.16 18.63 4.74
N LEU A 58 -3.38 19.93 4.62
CA LEU A 58 -2.37 20.97 4.88
C LEU A 58 -1.83 20.97 6.33
N THR A 59 -2.52 20.31 7.24
CA THR A 59 -2.17 20.22 8.67
C THR A 59 -1.36 18.97 9.03
N HIS A 60 -1.21 17.98 8.12
CA HIS A 60 -0.46 16.77 8.42
C HIS A 60 1.04 17.10 8.56
N LYS A 61 1.59 16.79 9.72
CA LYS A 61 3.00 16.99 10.01
C LYS A 61 3.85 15.97 9.28
N ILE A 62 4.82 16.45 8.50
CA ILE A 62 5.83 15.60 7.85
C ILE A 62 7.06 15.56 8.78
N TYR A 63 7.59 14.36 8.99
CA TYR A 63 8.77 14.12 9.81
C TYR A 63 10.00 13.99 8.91
N PRO A 64 11.21 14.32 9.43
CA PRO A 64 12.45 14.19 8.67
C PRO A 64 12.79 12.72 8.44
N TYR A 65 13.54 12.44 7.36
CA TYR A 65 14.11 11.12 7.11
C TYR A 65 15.36 10.91 7.99
N LEU A 66 15.32 9.88 8.82
CA LEU A 66 16.34 9.64 9.85
C LEU A 66 17.34 8.53 9.49
N LEU A 67 17.14 7.81 8.38
CA LEU A 67 17.90 6.58 8.10
C LEU A 67 19.11 6.77 7.19
N ARG A 68 19.39 7.99 6.68
CA ARG A 68 20.38 8.23 5.61
C ARG A 68 21.79 7.77 5.94
N GLU A 69 22.22 7.96 7.18
CA GLU A 69 23.59 7.65 7.64
C GLU A 69 23.58 6.63 8.79
N LEU A 70 22.43 5.99 8.98
CA LEU A 70 22.27 5.03 10.06
C LEU A 70 22.69 3.63 9.62
N THR A 71 23.63 3.03 10.33
CA THR A 71 23.88 1.59 10.22
C THR A 71 22.80 0.83 10.96
N ILE A 72 22.06 0.00 10.23
CA ILE A 72 20.93 -0.76 10.77
C ILE A 72 21.35 -2.24 10.73
N ASP A 73 21.69 -2.81 11.88
CA ASP A 73 22.33 -4.11 12.00
C ASP A 73 21.66 -5.08 12.99
N ARG A 74 20.64 -4.62 13.73
CA ARG A 74 19.96 -5.45 14.74
C ARG A 74 18.44 -5.34 14.65
N ALA A 75 17.79 -6.36 15.15
CA ALA A 75 16.33 -6.41 15.29
C ALA A 75 15.82 -5.26 16.17
N ASN A 76 14.63 -4.76 15.86
CA ASN A 76 13.92 -3.66 16.55
C ASN A 76 14.66 -2.32 16.57
N GLN A 77 15.69 -2.12 15.75
CA GLN A 77 16.29 -0.81 15.59
C GLN A 77 15.40 0.09 14.71
N VAL A 78 14.96 -0.42 13.58
CA VAL A 78 14.06 0.30 12.67
C VAL A 78 12.95 -0.64 12.19
N TRP A 79 11.72 -0.20 12.32
CA TRP A 79 10.60 -0.83 11.64
C TRP A 79 10.14 0.05 10.48
N ALA A 80 9.61 -0.56 9.44
CA ALA A 80 9.04 0.14 8.29
C ALA A 80 7.66 -0.41 7.94
N THR A 81 6.83 0.44 7.36
CA THR A 81 5.51 0.06 6.87
C THR A 81 5.18 0.71 5.53
N ASP A 82 4.28 0.07 4.81
CA ASP A 82 3.67 0.57 3.60
C ASP A 82 2.37 -0.19 3.33
N ILE A 83 1.59 0.28 2.36
CA ILE A 83 0.36 -0.36 1.89
C ILE A 83 0.50 -0.73 0.43
N THR A 84 0.13 -1.96 0.08
CA THR A 84 0.06 -2.38 -1.32
C THR A 84 -1.31 -2.90 -1.70
N TYR A 85 -1.61 -2.84 -3.00
CA TYR A 85 -2.82 -3.41 -3.60
C TYR A 85 -2.58 -4.88 -3.96
N ILE A 86 -3.50 -5.74 -3.58
CA ILE A 86 -3.52 -7.16 -3.93
C ILE A 86 -4.69 -7.39 -4.88
N PRO A 87 -4.44 -7.73 -6.15
CA PRO A 87 -5.49 -8.02 -7.10
C PRO A 87 -6.20 -9.33 -6.74
N MET A 88 -7.49 -9.37 -7.00
CA MET A 88 -8.37 -10.53 -6.82
C MET A 88 -9.09 -10.84 -8.14
N ALA A 89 -9.81 -11.95 -8.23
CA ALA A 89 -10.65 -12.25 -9.38
C ALA A 89 -11.65 -11.12 -9.68
N CYS A 90 -12.21 -10.48 -8.64
CA CYS A 90 -13.04 -9.28 -8.74
C CYS A 90 -12.51 -8.19 -7.81
N GLY A 91 -11.91 -7.13 -8.40
CA GLY A 91 -11.41 -5.98 -7.65
C GLY A 91 -10.06 -6.21 -6.97
N TRP A 92 -9.86 -5.64 -5.80
CA TRP A 92 -8.62 -5.71 -5.02
C TRP A 92 -8.88 -5.54 -3.53
N VAL A 93 -7.92 -5.96 -2.73
CA VAL A 93 -7.83 -5.64 -1.30
C VAL A 93 -6.52 -4.92 -1.02
N TYR A 94 -6.43 -4.29 0.14
CA TYR A 94 -5.24 -3.60 0.63
C TYR A 94 -4.51 -4.48 1.62
N LEU A 95 -3.19 -4.53 1.51
CA LEU A 95 -2.31 -5.21 2.45
C LEU A 95 -1.38 -4.16 3.07
N CYS A 96 -1.46 -4.00 4.39
CA CYS A 96 -0.48 -3.29 5.20
C CYS A 96 0.42 -4.31 5.89
N ALA A 97 1.73 -4.06 5.93
CA ALA A 97 2.67 -4.88 6.68
C ALA A 97 3.67 -4.01 7.43
N ILE A 98 4.06 -4.47 8.62
CA ILE A 98 5.15 -3.89 9.40
C ILE A 98 6.33 -4.84 9.33
N VAL A 99 7.46 -4.31 8.93
CA VAL A 99 8.68 -5.07 8.63
C VAL A 99 9.82 -4.55 9.50
N ASP A 100 10.53 -5.46 10.13
CA ASP A 100 11.82 -5.14 10.75
C ASP A 100 12.87 -4.91 9.67
N TRP A 101 13.51 -3.75 9.71
CA TRP A 101 14.41 -3.32 8.65
C TRP A 101 15.69 -4.17 8.55
N ALA A 102 16.27 -4.56 9.67
CA ALA A 102 17.51 -5.36 9.69
C ALA A 102 17.27 -6.78 9.17
N SER A 103 16.29 -7.47 9.75
CA SER A 103 16.01 -8.88 9.48
C SER A 103 15.10 -9.12 8.27
N ARG A 104 14.42 -8.11 7.75
CA ARG A 104 13.35 -8.23 6.73
C ARG A 104 12.12 -8.97 7.22
N ARG A 105 12.06 -9.31 8.51
CA ARG A 105 10.95 -10.03 9.09
C ARG A 105 9.66 -9.23 9.05
N VAL A 106 8.58 -9.84 8.57
CA VAL A 106 7.23 -9.29 8.69
C VAL A 106 6.73 -9.53 10.09
N LEU A 107 6.62 -8.48 10.89
CA LEU A 107 6.20 -8.54 12.30
C LEU A 107 4.69 -8.68 12.43
N SER A 108 3.95 -7.94 11.62
CA SER A 108 2.50 -8.02 11.53
C SER A 108 2.02 -7.62 10.14
N HIS A 109 0.81 -8.03 9.81
CA HIS A 109 0.14 -7.63 8.58
C HIS A 109 -1.38 -7.58 8.75
N ARG A 110 -2.03 -6.76 7.92
CA ARG A 110 -3.50 -6.68 7.86
C ARG A 110 -3.96 -6.58 6.42
N VAL A 111 -5.07 -7.26 6.13
CA VAL A 111 -5.76 -7.18 4.84
C VAL A 111 -7.11 -6.49 5.06
N SER A 112 -7.38 -5.44 4.30
CA SER A 112 -8.62 -4.66 4.35
C SER A 112 -9.24 -4.48 2.97
N ILE A 113 -10.56 -4.30 2.92
CA ILE A 113 -11.31 -3.89 1.73
C ILE A 113 -11.36 -2.36 1.58
N SER A 114 -11.02 -1.61 2.63
CA SER A 114 -10.96 -0.15 2.66
C SER A 114 -9.52 0.32 2.97
N MET A 115 -9.16 1.49 2.42
CA MET A 115 -7.86 2.12 2.65
C MET A 115 -8.01 3.22 3.72
N ASP A 116 -8.45 2.85 4.91
CA ASP A 116 -8.52 3.73 6.08
C ASP A 116 -7.29 3.59 6.99
N THR A 117 -7.22 4.37 8.06
CA THR A 117 -6.08 4.31 9.01
C THR A 117 -6.22 3.14 9.99
N SER A 118 -7.43 2.64 10.23
CA SER A 118 -7.71 1.67 11.30
C SER A 118 -6.94 0.37 11.14
N PHE A 119 -6.91 -0.21 9.92
CA PHE A 119 -6.21 -1.49 9.72
C PHE A 119 -4.68 -1.35 9.82
N CYS A 120 -4.14 -0.14 9.56
CA CYS A 120 -2.72 0.14 9.78
C CYS A 120 -2.41 0.23 11.28
N LEU A 121 -3.30 0.85 12.06
CA LEU A 121 -3.20 0.91 13.52
C LEU A 121 -3.30 -0.49 14.15
N GLU A 122 -4.24 -1.33 13.69
CA GLU A 122 -4.33 -2.71 14.15
C GLU A 122 -3.05 -3.50 13.89
N ALA A 123 -2.41 -3.31 12.73
CA ALA A 123 -1.11 -3.91 12.43
C ALA A 123 -0.03 -3.40 13.38
N LEU A 124 -0.01 -2.09 13.65
CA LEU A 124 0.96 -1.46 14.54
C LEU A 124 0.83 -1.96 15.98
N GLU A 125 -0.39 -1.98 16.50
CA GLU A 125 -0.66 -2.45 17.88
C GLU A 125 -0.32 -3.93 18.05
N GLU A 126 -0.61 -4.77 17.06
CA GLU A 126 -0.22 -6.18 17.11
C GLU A 126 1.31 -6.34 17.11
N ALA A 127 2.04 -5.56 16.26
CA ALA A 127 3.49 -5.61 16.24
C ALA A 127 4.07 -5.20 17.60
N PHE A 128 3.56 -4.11 18.18
CA PHE A 128 3.96 -3.67 19.52
C PHE A 128 3.70 -4.71 20.61
N ALA A 129 2.53 -5.34 20.58
CA ALA A 129 2.16 -6.36 21.58
C ALA A 129 3.06 -7.59 21.52
N LYS A 130 3.52 -7.99 20.32
CA LYS A 130 4.30 -9.20 20.11
C LYS A 130 5.82 -9.01 20.24
N TYR A 131 6.32 -7.85 19.79
CA TYR A 131 7.76 -7.65 19.58
C TYR A 131 8.35 -6.44 20.32
N GLY A 132 7.54 -5.75 21.13
CA GLY A 132 7.94 -4.53 21.80
C GLY A 132 7.90 -3.34 20.83
N GLN A 133 8.86 -2.44 20.93
CA GLN A 133 8.89 -1.21 20.13
C GLN A 133 10.24 -1.02 19.45
N PRO A 134 10.29 -0.41 18.23
CA PRO A 134 11.53 -0.03 17.59
C PRO A 134 12.06 1.30 18.15
N GLU A 135 13.30 1.61 17.85
CA GLU A 135 13.87 2.94 18.10
C GLU A 135 13.31 3.97 17.10
N ILE A 136 13.20 3.56 15.81
CA ILE A 136 12.70 4.40 14.73
C ILE A 136 11.61 3.64 13.96
N PHE A 137 10.57 4.35 13.56
CA PHE A 137 9.53 3.86 12.68
C PHE A 137 9.54 4.65 11.37
N ASN A 138 9.81 3.97 10.25
CA ASN A 138 9.88 4.59 8.93
C ASN A 138 8.62 4.31 8.10
N THR A 139 8.12 5.33 7.40
CA THR A 139 6.93 5.22 6.54
C THR A 139 7.00 6.23 5.40
N ASP A 140 6.15 6.08 4.41
CA ASP A 140 5.94 7.10 3.39
C ASP A 140 5.10 8.27 3.95
N GLN A 141 4.82 9.28 3.10
CA GLN A 141 3.99 10.43 3.45
C GLN A 141 2.50 10.18 3.11
N GLY A 142 2.03 8.93 3.12
CA GLY A 142 0.64 8.58 2.91
C GLY A 142 -0.30 9.16 3.97
N SER A 143 -1.56 9.41 3.60
CA SER A 143 -2.54 10.01 4.52
C SER A 143 -2.80 9.16 5.75
N GLN A 144 -2.71 7.84 5.64
CA GLN A 144 -2.87 6.89 6.74
C GLN A 144 -1.77 7.07 7.79
N PHE A 145 -0.53 7.22 7.33
CA PHE A 145 0.66 7.29 8.18
C PHE A 145 0.98 8.69 8.71
N THR A 146 0.46 9.72 8.04
CA THR A 146 0.56 11.12 8.51
C THR A 146 -0.61 11.54 9.40
N SER A 147 -1.59 10.65 9.64
CA SER A 147 -2.73 10.92 10.52
C SER A 147 -2.29 11.13 11.97
N ASP A 148 -3.04 11.93 12.72
CA ASP A 148 -2.78 12.18 14.13
C ASP A 148 -2.89 10.89 14.97
N ASP A 149 -3.80 9.99 14.61
CA ASP A 149 -3.99 8.71 15.29
C ASP A 149 -2.73 7.83 15.15
N PHE A 150 -2.21 7.67 13.91
CA PHE A 150 -1.03 6.83 13.67
C PHE A 150 0.25 7.44 14.28
N THR A 151 0.49 8.72 14.03
CA THR A 151 1.66 9.41 14.62
C THR A 151 1.55 9.57 16.13
N GLY A 152 0.33 9.71 16.67
CA GLY A 152 0.05 9.73 18.09
C GLY A 152 0.38 8.40 18.78
N ALA A 153 0.02 7.27 18.18
CA ALA A 153 0.34 5.93 18.70
C ALA A 153 1.86 5.69 18.79
N LEU A 154 2.64 6.14 17.81
CA LEU A 154 4.10 6.07 17.82
C LEU A 154 4.71 6.95 18.91
N LYS A 155 4.25 8.22 19.02
CA LYS A 155 4.74 9.18 20.02
C LYS A 155 4.44 8.73 21.45
N ALA A 156 3.26 8.19 21.69
CA ALA A 156 2.86 7.70 23.01
C ALA A 156 3.81 6.61 23.55
N ARG A 157 4.53 5.93 22.65
CA ARG A 157 5.55 4.92 22.98
C ARG A 157 7.00 5.44 22.88
N GLY A 158 7.20 6.73 22.61
CA GLY A 158 8.54 7.31 22.48
C GLY A 158 9.31 6.88 21.22
N VAL A 159 8.62 6.34 20.22
CA VAL A 159 9.23 5.88 18.96
C VAL A 159 9.53 7.10 18.08
N ALA A 160 10.76 7.21 17.57
CA ALA A 160 11.13 8.26 16.62
C ALA A 160 10.51 8.01 15.26
N ILE A 161 9.88 9.03 14.67
CA ILE A 161 9.20 8.92 13.39
C ILE A 161 10.11 9.40 12.27
N SER A 162 10.30 8.56 11.26
CA SER A 162 11.01 8.86 10.02
C SER A 162 10.04 8.79 8.84
N MET A 163 10.12 9.73 7.92
CA MET A 163 9.30 9.71 6.70
C MET A 163 10.17 9.87 5.46
N ASP A 164 9.88 9.02 4.47
CA ASP A 164 10.56 9.05 3.18
C ASP A 164 10.42 10.39 2.49
N GLY A 165 11.46 10.82 1.79
CA GLY A 165 11.38 11.98 0.92
C GLY A 165 10.38 11.78 -0.22
N LYS A 166 9.74 12.84 -0.69
CA LYS A 166 8.79 12.77 -1.80
C LYS A 166 9.46 12.20 -3.06
N GLY A 167 9.05 11.01 -3.49
CA GLY A 167 9.59 10.32 -4.66
C GLY A 167 10.91 9.57 -4.41
N ALA A 168 11.37 9.47 -3.17
CA ALA A 168 12.58 8.75 -2.78
C ALA A 168 12.26 7.27 -2.50
N TRP A 169 11.94 6.50 -3.54
CA TRP A 169 11.61 5.07 -3.44
C TRP A 169 12.70 4.22 -2.75
N ARG A 170 13.95 4.70 -2.76
CA ARG A 170 15.06 4.02 -2.07
C ARG A 170 14.94 4.06 -0.55
N ASP A 171 14.17 5.01 -0.04
CA ASP A 171 14.02 5.25 1.40
C ASP A 171 13.09 4.20 2.06
N ASN A 172 12.37 3.36 1.29
CA ASN A 172 11.57 2.23 1.78
C ASN A 172 11.78 0.93 0.96
N VAL A 173 12.98 0.76 0.42
CA VAL A 173 13.34 -0.30 -0.53
C VAL A 173 13.04 -1.73 -0.04
N PHE A 174 13.05 -1.98 1.27
CA PHE A 174 12.87 -3.32 1.79
C PHE A 174 11.40 -3.73 1.85
N VAL A 175 10.49 -2.80 2.12
CA VAL A 175 9.06 -3.04 2.03
C VAL A 175 8.64 -3.20 0.56
N GLU A 176 9.20 -2.41 -0.34
CA GLU A 176 9.02 -2.54 -1.79
C GLU A 176 9.47 -3.94 -2.30
N ARG A 177 10.61 -4.45 -1.80
CA ARG A 177 11.07 -5.81 -2.12
C ARG A 177 10.17 -6.89 -1.57
N LEU A 178 9.62 -6.70 -0.36
CA LEU A 178 8.61 -7.60 0.20
C LEU A 178 7.38 -7.65 -0.71
N TRP A 179 6.88 -6.50 -1.17
CA TRP A 179 5.74 -6.44 -2.08
C TRP A 179 5.99 -7.20 -3.38
N ARG A 180 7.21 -7.06 -3.93
CA ARG A 180 7.60 -7.84 -5.10
C ARG A 180 7.56 -9.33 -4.83
N SER A 181 8.13 -9.79 -3.72
CA SER A 181 8.14 -11.21 -3.36
C SER A 181 6.71 -11.74 -3.18
N ILE A 182 5.87 -11.06 -2.39
CA ILE A 182 4.46 -11.43 -2.18
C ILE A 182 3.70 -11.52 -3.53
N LYS A 183 3.88 -10.52 -4.40
CA LYS A 183 3.14 -10.48 -5.68
C LYS A 183 3.58 -11.59 -6.64
N TYR A 184 4.87 -11.81 -6.79
CA TYR A 184 5.38 -12.76 -7.77
C TYR A 184 5.40 -14.22 -7.28
N GLU A 185 5.55 -14.43 -5.98
CA GLU A 185 5.69 -15.78 -5.41
C GLU A 185 4.36 -16.32 -4.84
N GLU A 186 3.35 -15.48 -4.60
CA GLU A 186 2.03 -15.91 -4.11
C GLU A 186 0.88 -15.35 -4.96
N VAL A 187 0.72 -14.00 -5.04
CA VAL A 187 -0.50 -13.39 -5.57
C VAL A 187 -0.73 -13.70 -7.04
N TYR A 188 0.31 -13.60 -7.88
CA TYR A 188 0.17 -13.84 -9.33
C TYR A 188 0.09 -15.34 -9.68
N LEU A 189 0.38 -16.21 -8.73
CA LEU A 189 0.22 -17.66 -8.89
C LEU A 189 -1.17 -18.13 -8.46
N HIS A 190 -1.90 -17.33 -7.71
CA HIS A 190 -3.19 -17.68 -7.14
C HIS A 190 -4.22 -16.58 -7.46
N ALA A 191 -5.30 -16.93 -8.15
CA ALA A 191 -6.44 -16.05 -8.32
C ALA A 191 -7.33 -16.13 -7.07
N TYR A 192 -7.26 -15.16 -6.19
CA TYR A 192 -8.13 -15.15 -5.00
C TYR A 192 -9.57 -14.82 -5.37
N ASP A 193 -10.48 -15.71 -5.05
CA ASP A 193 -11.91 -15.54 -5.32
C ASP A 193 -12.62 -14.73 -4.22
N SER A 194 -12.09 -14.75 -3.01
CA SER A 194 -12.67 -14.06 -1.86
C SER A 194 -11.61 -13.35 -0.99
N VAL A 195 -12.07 -12.39 -0.19
CA VAL A 195 -11.23 -11.71 0.83
C VAL A 195 -10.68 -12.71 1.85
N LYS A 196 -11.45 -13.76 2.17
CA LYS A 196 -11.01 -14.83 3.08
C LYS A 196 -9.84 -15.61 2.47
N ASP A 197 -9.93 -15.96 1.18
CA ASP A 197 -8.87 -16.68 0.47
C ASP A 197 -7.60 -15.84 0.39
N ALA A 198 -7.73 -14.54 0.06
CA ALA A 198 -6.62 -13.61 0.08
C ALA A 198 -5.95 -13.52 1.47
N LYS A 199 -6.74 -13.39 2.54
CA LYS A 199 -6.21 -13.39 3.92
C LYS A 199 -5.47 -14.68 4.24
N THR A 200 -6.04 -15.82 3.90
CA THR A 200 -5.45 -17.14 4.20
C THR A 200 -4.16 -17.35 3.41
N GLY A 201 -4.17 -17.08 2.10
CA GLY A 201 -3.00 -17.22 1.22
C GLY A 201 -1.87 -16.30 1.62
N LEU A 202 -2.16 -15.02 1.86
CA LEU A 202 -1.16 -14.04 2.29
C LEU A 202 -0.56 -14.39 3.66
N THR A 203 -1.38 -14.85 4.62
CA THR A 203 -0.88 -15.28 5.93
C THR A 203 0.04 -16.49 5.80
N ARG A 204 -0.35 -17.48 5.01
CA ARG A 204 0.48 -18.66 4.73
C ARG A 204 1.82 -18.26 4.09
N TYR A 205 1.77 -17.41 3.07
CA TYR A 205 2.98 -16.94 2.39
C TYR A 205 3.89 -16.14 3.32
N ILE A 206 3.35 -15.23 4.14
CA ILE A 206 4.15 -14.43 5.09
C ILE A 206 4.81 -15.33 6.15
N ASN A 207 4.14 -16.38 6.60
CA ASN A 207 4.75 -17.37 7.48
C ASN A 207 5.93 -18.06 6.79
N PHE A 208 5.74 -18.60 5.58
CA PHE A 208 6.82 -19.18 4.77
C PHE A 208 7.97 -18.18 4.56
N TYR A 209 7.66 -16.93 4.21
CA TYR A 209 8.64 -15.86 4.02
C TYR A 209 9.51 -15.64 5.26
N ASN A 210 8.91 -15.65 6.45
CA ASN A 210 9.62 -15.44 7.70
C ASN A 210 10.44 -16.67 8.14
N THR A 211 9.88 -17.88 8.02
CA THR A 211 10.41 -19.07 8.68
C THR A 211 11.22 -19.99 7.76
N GLU A 212 10.99 -19.97 6.46
CA GLU A 212 11.54 -20.95 5.54
C GLU A 212 12.29 -20.32 4.36
N ARG A 213 11.90 -19.12 3.92
CA ARG A 213 12.46 -18.49 2.74
C ARG A 213 13.86 -17.93 3.00
N PRO A 214 14.92 -18.44 2.35
CA PRO A 214 16.27 -17.91 2.53
C PRO A 214 16.44 -16.57 1.82
N HIS A 215 17.19 -15.65 2.43
CA HIS A 215 17.48 -14.32 1.88
C HIS A 215 18.96 -14.16 1.57
N SER A 216 19.28 -13.79 0.34
CA SER A 216 20.67 -13.56 -0.10
C SER A 216 21.38 -12.45 0.68
N SER A 217 20.61 -11.40 1.08
CA SER A 217 21.16 -10.29 1.88
C SER A 217 21.31 -10.60 3.37
N LEU A 218 20.91 -11.78 3.82
CA LEU A 218 21.01 -12.27 5.19
C LEU A 218 21.89 -13.52 5.26
N ASP A 219 22.86 -13.64 4.38
CA ASP A 219 23.73 -14.82 4.30
C ASP A 219 22.96 -16.14 4.17
N LYS A 220 21.88 -16.13 3.39
CA LYS A 220 20.94 -17.22 3.18
C LYS A 220 20.14 -17.65 4.41
N LYS A 221 20.21 -16.91 5.51
CA LYS A 221 19.32 -17.09 6.65
C LYS A 221 17.91 -16.67 6.32
N THR A 222 16.95 -17.22 7.06
CA THR A 222 15.57 -16.73 7.06
C THR A 222 15.45 -15.42 7.85
N PRO A 223 14.41 -14.62 7.62
CA PRO A 223 14.11 -13.44 8.43
C PRO A 223 14.03 -13.76 9.93
N ASP A 224 13.42 -14.89 10.30
CA ASP A 224 13.29 -15.33 11.70
C ASP A 224 14.65 -15.65 12.32
N GLU A 225 15.50 -16.42 11.63
CA GLU A 225 16.83 -16.75 12.12
C GLU A 225 17.66 -15.49 12.39
N PHE A 226 17.61 -14.52 11.47
CA PHE A 226 18.34 -13.26 11.65
C PHE A 226 17.75 -12.42 12.78
N TYR A 227 16.41 -12.30 12.82
CA TYR A 227 15.71 -11.49 13.83
C TYR A 227 16.03 -11.96 15.24
N PHE A 228 15.85 -13.25 15.52
CA PHE A 228 16.10 -13.80 16.86
C PHE A 228 17.58 -13.82 17.24
N ALA A 229 18.48 -13.95 16.27
CA ALA A 229 19.92 -13.89 16.52
C ALA A 229 20.43 -12.48 16.87
N THR A 230 19.70 -11.44 16.43
CA THR A 230 20.14 -10.02 16.59
C THR A 230 19.28 -9.24 17.59
N LEU A 231 18.32 -9.90 18.26
CA LEU A 231 17.58 -9.26 19.35
C LEU A 231 18.55 -8.78 20.43
N PRO A 232 18.42 -7.54 20.89
CA PRO A 232 19.18 -7.07 22.04
C PRO A 232 18.98 -7.99 23.25
N ALA A 233 20.04 -8.36 23.93
CA ALA A 233 19.93 -9.10 25.17
C ALA A 233 19.04 -8.33 26.15
N ILE A 234 18.01 -8.98 26.69
CA ILE A 234 17.16 -8.39 27.71
C ILE A 234 18.09 -8.03 28.88
N LYS A 235 18.30 -6.74 29.13
CA LYS A 235 18.94 -6.30 30.37
C LYS A 235 18.05 -6.79 31.48
N GLN A 236 18.44 -7.88 32.16
CA GLN A 236 17.82 -8.24 33.44
C GLN A 236 17.97 -7.02 34.34
N ALA A 237 16.85 -6.43 34.73
CA ALA A 237 16.85 -5.41 35.76
C ALA A 237 17.39 -6.06 37.05
N ALA A 238 18.54 -5.56 37.49
CA ALA A 238 19.12 -5.92 38.77
C ALA A 238 18.37 -5.23 39.89
#